data_21a67c52292a1a4fdb06fcf95146be7c
#
_entry.id   21a67c52292a1a4fdb06fcf95146be7c
#
_cell.length_a   1.000
_cell.length_b   1.000
_cell.length_c   1.000
_cell.angle_alpha   90.00
_cell.angle_beta   90.00
_cell.angle_gamma   90.00
#
_symmetry.space_group_name_H-M   'P 1'
#
loop_
_entity.id
_entity.type
_entity.pdbx_description
1 polymer ?
#
loop_
_entity_poly.entity_id
_entity_poly.type
_entity_poly.pdbx_seq_one_letter_code
_entity_poly.pdbx_strand_id
1 'polypeptide(L)'
;MHSTVRPPVALPPNFSSTEFRDALGMFATGVTIVTARNAEGVFIGLTANSFNSVSLTPPLVLWSLARSAGSMAAFSAGSHYAINILSADQQDLARQFAARGNDRFSGVQFVEGSGGAPLLQGAAATFECFNRSRYEEGDHVIFVGEVERCAHRTGASPLLFHGGKFYTEHAL
;
A
#
# COMPACT_ATOMS: atom_id res chain seq x y z
N MET A 1 12.33 -4.09 46.89
CA MET A 1 11.66 -5.24 46.21
C MET A 1 11.11 -4.74 44.90
N HIS A 2 11.80 -5.01 43.77
CA HIS A 2 11.30 -4.67 42.44
C HIS A 2 10.32 -5.77 42.01
N SER A 3 9.04 -5.46 42.03
CA SER A 3 8.01 -6.32 41.44
C SER A 3 8.20 -6.33 39.93
N THR A 4 8.76 -7.40 39.38
CA THR A 4 8.81 -7.67 37.95
C THR A 4 7.43 -8.11 37.50
N VAL A 5 6.56 -7.15 37.17
CA VAL A 5 5.31 -7.44 36.47
C VAL A 5 5.70 -7.95 35.08
N ARG A 6 5.50 -9.25 34.83
CA ARG A 6 5.66 -9.79 33.47
C ARG A 6 4.70 -9.06 32.55
N PRO A 7 5.15 -8.63 31.35
CA PRO A 7 4.23 -8.05 30.39
C PRO A 7 3.11 -9.06 30.09
N PRO A 8 1.88 -8.60 29.87
CA PRO A 8 0.77 -9.48 29.54
C PRO A 8 1.08 -10.27 28.25
N VAL A 9 0.83 -11.57 28.28
CA VAL A 9 0.98 -12.44 27.09
C VAL A 9 -0.36 -12.51 26.40
N ALA A 10 -0.35 -12.34 25.06
CA ALA A 10 -1.57 -12.46 24.26
C ALA A 10 -2.17 -13.87 24.40
N LEU A 11 -3.49 -13.94 24.47
CA LEU A 11 -4.20 -15.22 24.39
C LEU A 11 -4.04 -15.82 22.99
N PRO A 12 -3.97 -17.16 22.87
CA PRO A 12 -3.98 -17.80 21.57
C PRO A 12 -5.29 -17.47 20.82
N PRO A 13 -5.23 -17.31 19.50
CA PRO A 13 -6.43 -17.04 18.71
C PRO A 13 -7.42 -18.20 18.81
N ASN A 14 -8.71 -17.88 18.93
CA ASN A 14 -9.83 -18.84 18.97
C ASN A 14 -10.61 -18.85 17.65
N PHE A 15 -9.99 -18.43 16.58
CA PHE A 15 -10.56 -18.33 15.24
C PHE A 15 -9.61 -18.92 14.18
N SER A 16 -10.15 -19.33 13.05
CA SER A 16 -9.39 -19.80 11.89
C SER A 16 -8.86 -18.62 11.06
N SER A 17 -7.87 -18.88 10.23
CA SER A 17 -7.37 -17.87 9.26
C SER A 17 -8.44 -17.40 8.26
N THR A 18 -9.42 -18.24 7.97
CA THR A 18 -10.55 -17.89 7.08
C THR A 18 -11.48 -16.91 7.79
N GLU A 19 -11.92 -17.22 9.02
CA GLU A 19 -12.75 -16.32 9.80
C GLU A 19 -12.09 -14.96 10.02
N PHE A 20 -10.77 -14.96 10.24
CA PHE A 20 -10.04 -13.70 10.37
C PHE A 20 -10.04 -12.89 9.07
N ARG A 21 -9.80 -13.53 7.92
CA ARG A 21 -9.89 -12.85 6.60
C ARG A 21 -11.28 -12.32 6.31
N ASP A 22 -12.31 -13.08 6.65
CA ASP A 22 -13.70 -12.67 6.44
C ASP A 22 -14.02 -11.44 7.28
N ALA A 23 -13.57 -11.42 8.54
CA ALA A 23 -13.72 -10.27 9.42
C ALA A 23 -12.96 -9.03 8.89
N LEU A 24 -11.72 -9.20 8.42
CA LEU A 24 -10.94 -8.13 7.76
C LEU A 24 -11.65 -7.63 6.49
N GLY A 25 -12.28 -8.53 5.73
CA GLY A 25 -13.04 -8.20 4.52
C GLY A 25 -14.24 -7.28 4.75
N MET A 26 -14.73 -7.17 5.98
CA MET A 26 -15.81 -6.24 6.35
C MET A 26 -15.35 -4.79 6.39
N PHE A 27 -14.05 -4.54 6.47
CA PHE A 27 -13.50 -3.19 6.41
C PHE A 27 -13.30 -2.76 4.96
N ALA A 28 -14.18 -1.90 4.46
CA ALA A 28 -14.05 -1.32 3.13
C ALA A 28 -12.83 -0.40 3.08
N THR A 29 -11.99 -0.59 2.07
CA THR A 29 -10.78 0.20 1.86
C THR A 29 -10.77 0.86 0.50
N GLY A 30 -9.94 1.88 0.33
CA GLY A 30 -9.45 2.26 -0.98
C GLY A 30 -8.52 1.19 -1.57
N VAL A 31 -8.14 1.37 -2.81
CA VAL A 31 -7.17 0.52 -3.52
C VAL A 31 -6.00 1.39 -3.96
N THR A 32 -4.79 0.95 -3.69
CA THR A 32 -3.58 1.64 -4.11
C THR A 32 -2.70 0.74 -4.96
N ILE A 33 -1.87 1.35 -5.80
CA ILE A 33 -0.67 0.72 -6.35
C ILE A 33 0.53 1.45 -5.77
N VAL A 34 1.37 0.71 -5.04
CA VAL A 34 2.64 1.22 -4.53
C VAL A 34 3.71 0.90 -5.55
N THR A 35 4.48 1.91 -5.95
CA THR A 35 5.47 1.84 -7.02
C THR A 35 6.82 2.34 -6.53
N ALA A 36 7.90 1.79 -7.08
CA ALA A 36 9.26 2.26 -6.84
C ALA A 36 10.14 1.94 -8.07
N ARG A 37 11.36 2.44 -8.03
CA ARG A 37 12.42 2.05 -8.96
C ARG A 37 13.54 1.39 -8.16
N ASN A 38 13.96 0.21 -8.57
CA ASN A 38 15.04 -0.49 -7.89
C ASN A 38 16.43 0.04 -8.30
N ALA A 39 17.49 -0.49 -7.68
CA ALA A 39 18.87 -0.06 -7.95
C ALA A 39 19.32 -0.33 -9.39
N GLU A 40 18.75 -1.32 -10.06
CA GLU A 40 19.02 -1.66 -11.45
C GLU A 40 18.20 -0.80 -12.43
N GLY A 41 17.42 0.16 -11.93
CA GLY A 41 16.58 1.04 -12.74
C GLY A 41 15.26 0.43 -13.19
N VAL A 42 14.89 -0.76 -12.71
CA VAL A 42 13.65 -1.44 -13.05
C VAL A 42 12.49 -0.90 -12.21
N PHE A 43 11.37 -0.62 -12.87
CA PHE A 43 10.15 -0.23 -12.19
C PHE A 43 9.48 -1.45 -11.53
N ILE A 44 9.11 -1.27 -10.28
CA ILE A 44 8.39 -2.27 -9.50
C ILE A 44 7.08 -1.67 -8.97
N GLY A 45 6.09 -2.51 -8.78
CA GLY A 45 4.80 -2.08 -8.23
C GLY A 45 3.94 -3.25 -7.81
N LEU A 46 3.02 -3.00 -6.91
CA LEU A 46 2.02 -3.96 -6.47
C LEU A 46 0.76 -3.26 -5.99
N THR A 47 -0.35 -3.97 -6.10
CA THR A 47 -1.63 -3.53 -5.54
C THR A 47 -1.67 -3.79 -4.05
N ALA A 48 -2.04 -2.79 -3.28
CA ALA A 48 -2.19 -2.86 -1.83
C ALA A 48 -3.43 -2.09 -1.36
N ASN A 49 -4.08 -2.59 -0.34
CA ASN A 49 -5.18 -1.92 0.36
C ASN A 49 -4.87 -1.65 1.84
N SER A 50 -3.62 -1.81 2.23
CA SER A 50 -3.14 -1.58 3.60
C SER A 50 -2.71 -0.12 3.87
N PHE A 51 -2.88 0.76 2.90
CA PHE A 51 -2.56 2.18 3.04
C PHE A 51 -3.38 2.85 4.15
N ASN A 52 -2.70 3.66 4.98
CA ASN A 52 -3.34 4.51 5.98
C ASN A 52 -2.53 5.78 6.25
N SER A 53 -3.23 6.84 6.68
CA SER A 53 -2.59 8.04 7.21
C SER A 53 -2.05 7.78 8.61
N VAL A 54 -0.95 8.46 8.97
CA VAL A 54 -0.31 8.34 10.30
C VAL A 54 -0.23 9.69 11.00
N SER A 55 0.29 10.73 10.33
CA SER A 55 0.55 12.03 10.95
C SER A 55 0.48 13.14 9.90
N LEU A 56 0.09 14.32 10.34
CA LEU A 56 0.13 15.54 9.51
C LEU A 56 1.42 16.34 9.72
N THR A 57 2.07 16.20 10.87
CA THR A 57 3.28 16.93 11.20
C THR A 57 4.26 16.02 11.97
N PRO A 58 5.30 15.49 11.31
CA PRO A 58 5.51 15.49 9.86
C PRO A 58 4.43 14.71 9.10
N PRO A 59 4.26 14.93 7.78
CA PRO A 59 3.26 14.23 7.00
C PRO A 59 3.69 12.77 6.77
N LEU A 60 3.04 11.83 7.44
CA LEU A 60 3.37 10.41 7.40
C LEU A 60 2.19 9.57 6.96
N VAL A 61 2.50 8.55 6.17
CA VAL A 61 1.59 7.49 5.74
C VAL A 61 2.22 6.12 5.99
N LEU A 62 1.42 5.08 6.05
CA LEU A 62 1.92 3.71 6.12
C LEU A 62 1.23 2.79 5.11
N TRP A 63 1.89 1.68 4.83
CA TRP A 63 1.36 0.53 4.12
C TRP A 63 2.14 -0.72 4.53
N SER A 64 1.62 -1.90 4.24
CA SER A 64 2.23 -3.17 4.65
C SER A 64 2.48 -4.08 3.46
N LEU A 65 3.61 -4.78 3.48
CA LEU A 65 4.02 -5.73 2.44
C LEU A 65 4.34 -7.08 3.08
N ALA A 66 3.84 -8.16 2.48
CA ALA A 66 4.18 -9.51 2.93
C ALA A 66 5.68 -9.77 2.77
N ARG A 67 6.32 -10.38 3.78
CA ARG A 67 7.76 -10.73 3.75
C ARG A 67 8.12 -11.65 2.59
N SER A 68 7.16 -12.47 2.15
CA SER A 68 7.30 -13.38 1.00
C SER A 68 7.14 -12.70 -0.37
N ALA A 69 6.82 -11.40 -0.41
CA ALA A 69 6.65 -10.70 -1.69
C ALA A 69 7.98 -10.58 -2.44
N GLY A 70 7.96 -10.90 -3.73
CA GLY A 70 9.16 -10.82 -4.57
C GLY A 70 9.77 -9.42 -4.71
N SER A 71 8.96 -8.38 -4.44
CA SER A 71 9.39 -6.98 -4.43
C SER A 71 9.93 -6.49 -3.08
N MET A 72 9.92 -7.33 -2.03
CA MET A 72 10.33 -6.94 -0.68
C MET A 72 11.75 -6.34 -0.64
N ALA A 73 12.70 -7.00 -1.29
CA ALA A 73 14.10 -6.55 -1.30
C ALA A 73 14.23 -5.15 -1.92
N ALA A 74 13.52 -4.89 -3.04
CA ALA A 74 13.57 -3.62 -3.73
C ALA A 74 12.95 -2.47 -2.91
N PHE A 75 11.77 -2.69 -2.29
CA PHE A 75 11.17 -1.70 -1.39
C PHE A 75 12.01 -1.48 -0.12
N SER A 76 12.63 -2.53 0.41
CA SER A 76 13.47 -2.41 1.61
C SER A 76 14.76 -1.65 1.35
N ALA A 77 15.37 -1.80 0.17
CA ALA A 77 16.61 -1.12 -0.19
C ALA A 77 16.38 0.28 -0.76
N GLY A 78 15.20 0.55 -1.34
CA GLY A 78 14.87 1.80 -1.99
C GLY A 78 14.69 2.96 -1.01
N SER A 79 15.16 4.15 -1.40
CA SER A 79 15.00 5.38 -0.62
C SER A 79 13.63 6.04 -0.77
N HIS A 80 12.95 5.79 -1.89
CA HIS A 80 11.65 6.39 -2.20
C HIS A 80 10.67 5.37 -2.79
N TYR A 81 9.40 5.65 -2.64
CA TYR A 81 8.30 4.99 -3.32
C TYR A 81 7.13 5.96 -3.52
N ALA A 82 6.26 5.66 -4.45
CA ALA A 82 5.02 6.40 -4.63
C ALA A 82 3.81 5.52 -4.27
N ILE A 83 2.79 6.15 -3.68
CA ILE A 83 1.49 5.53 -3.42
C ILE A 83 0.49 6.18 -4.35
N ASN A 84 -0.10 5.40 -5.25
CA ASN A 84 -1.09 5.84 -6.22
C ASN A 84 -2.46 5.32 -5.77
N ILE A 85 -3.34 6.21 -5.28
CA ILE A 85 -4.74 5.86 -4.97
C ILE A 85 -5.49 5.76 -6.28
N LEU A 86 -6.06 4.59 -6.56
CA LEU A 86 -6.74 4.33 -7.83
C LEU A 86 -8.13 4.97 -7.89
N SER A 87 -8.46 5.47 -9.08
CA SER A 87 -9.83 5.87 -9.41
C SER A 87 -10.67 4.67 -9.87
N ALA A 88 -11.99 4.81 -9.84
CA ALA A 88 -12.95 3.74 -10.13
C ALA A 88 -12.77 3.10 -11.51
N ASP A 89 -12.29 3.85 -12.49
CA ASP A 89 -11.99 3.39 -13.85
C ASP A 89 -10.66 2.62 -13.98
N GLN A 90 -9.89 2.50 -12.91
CA GLN A 90 -8.60 1.80 -12.87
C GLN A 90 -8.68 0.38 -12.27
N GLN A 91 -9.86 -0.25 -12.29
CA GLN A 91 -10.05 -1.60 -11.75
C GLN A 91 -9.14 -2.64 -12.44
N ASP A 92 -8.98 -2.55 -13.77
CA ASP A 92 -8.12 -3.48 -14.51
C ASP A 92 -6.65 -3.29 -14.15
N LEU A 93 -6.23 -2.06 -13.91
CA LEU A 93 -4.89 -1.75 -13.42
C LEU A 93 -4.64 -2.36 -12.04
N ALA A 94 -5.63 -2.28 -11.13
CA ALA A 94 -5.55 -2.93 -9.82
C ALA A 94 -5.32 -4.45 -9.95
N ARG A 95 -6.02 -5.11 -10.88
CA ARG A 95 -5.85 -6.55 -11.15
C ARG A 95 -4.49 -6.85 -11.76
N GLN A 96 -4.02 -6.03 -12.71
CA GLN A 96 -2.72 -6.20 -13.36
C GLN A 96 -1.57 -6.17 -12.35
N PHE A 97 -1.58 -5.23 -11.41
CA PHE A 97 -0.55 -5.11 -10.38
C PHE A 97 -0.69 -6.12 -9.22
N ALA A 98 -1.85 -6.75 -9.06
CA ALA A 98 -2.08 -7.85 -8.13
C ALA A 98 -1.65 -9.21 -8.72
N ALA A 99 -1.62 -9.35 -10.04
CA ALA A 99 -1.29 -10.61 -10.70
C ALA A 99 0.18 -11.01 -10.48
N ARG A 100 0.44 -12.31 -10.52
CA ARG A 100 1.79 -12.85 -10.56
C ARG A 100 2.32 -12.73 -11.99
N GLY A 101 3.52 -12.19 -12.16
CA GLY A 101 4.13 -12.01 -13.48
C GLY A 101 5.17 -10.90 -13.48
N ASN A 102 5.96 -10.81 -14.55
CA ASN A 102 7.14 -9.94 -14.60
C ASN A 102 6.88 -8.57 -15.25
N ASP A 103 5.81 -8.42 -16.05
CA ASP A 103 5.56 -7.19 -16.78
C ASP A 103 4.25 -6.50 -16.32
N ARG A 104 4.28 -6.02 -15.08
CA ARG A 104 3.14 -5.28 -14.51
C ARG A 104 2.97 -3.88 -15.11
N PHE A 105 4.01 -3.33 -15.74
CA PHE A 105 3.99 -2.00 -16.34
C PHE A 105 3.65 -1.98 -17.84
N SER A 106 3.38 -3.14 -18.45
CA SER A 106 3.00 -3.22 -19.86
C SER A 106 1.75 -2.39 -20.13
N GLY A 107 1.83 -1.43 -21.06
CA GLY A 107 0.74 -0.54 -21.42
C GLY A 107 0.38 0.52 -20.39
N VAL A 108 1.11 0.62 -19.28
CA VAL A 108 0.81 1.57 -18.19
C VAL A 108 1.40 2.93 -18.51
N GLN A 109 0.57 3.97 -18.39
CA GLN A 109 1.01 5.36 -18.53
C GLN A 109 1.38 5.93 -17.15
N PHE A 110 2.59 6.49 -17.03
CA PHE A 110 3.08 7.12 -15.81
C PHE A 110 4.14 8.18 -16.10
N VAL A 111 4.43 8.99 -15.10
CA VAL A 111 5.62 9.87 -15.06
C VAL A 111 6.49 9.48 -13.87
N GLU A 112 7.79 9.75 -13.93
CA GLU A 112 8.67 9.51 -12.81
C GLU A 112 8.59 10.64 -11.79
N GLY A 113 8.35 10.30 -10.53
CA GLY A 113 8.37 11.20 -9.39
C GLY A 113 9.67 11.11 -8.59
N SER A 114 9.62 11.46 -7.30
CA SER A 114 10.75 11.41 -6.37
C SER A 114 11.41 10.03 -6.35
N GLY A 115 12.75 9.99 -6.43
CA GLY A 115 13.51 8.74 -6.50
C GLY A 115 13.24 7.89 -7.74
N GLY A 116 12.59 8.44 -8.78
CA GLY A 116 12.21 7.71 -10.01
C GLY A 116 11.01 6.78 -9.82
N ALA A 117 10.25 6.91 -8.73
CA ALA A 117 9.06 6.11 -8.50
C ALA A 117 7.94 6.48 -9.48
N PRO A 118 7.29 5.51 -10.17
CA PRO A 118 6.21 5.81 -11.12
C PRO A 118 4.97 6.42 -10.47
N LEU A 119 4.53 7.56 -10.98
CA LEU A 119 3.25 8.19 -10.67
C LEU A 119 2.26 7.83 -11.79
N LEU A 120 1.26 7.02 -11.47
CA LEU A 120 0.34 6.45 -12.46
C LEU A 120 -0.63 7.51 -12.96
N GLN A 121 -0.76 7.62 -14.27
CA GLN A 121 -1.71 8.54 -14.90
C GLN A 121 -3.14 8.12 -14.55
N GLY A 122 -4.00 9.10 -14.25
CA GLY A 122 -5.40 8.86 -13.93
C GLY A 122 -5.66 8.43 -12.47
N ALA A 123 -4.66 8.32 -11.63
CA ALA A 123 -4.86 8.07 -10.20
C ALA A 123 -5.71 9.17 -9.55
N ALA A 124 -6.55 8.82 -8.59
CA ALA A 124 -7.35 9.79 -7.82
C ALA A 124 -6.47 10.68 -6.95
N ALA A 125 -5.40 10.11 -6.38
CA ALA A 125 -4.37 10.86 -5.67
C ALA A 125 -3.03 10.13 -5.75
N THR A 126 -1.93 10.87 -5.56
CA THR A 126 -0.57 10.34 -5.50
C THR A 126 0.16 10.92 -4.31
N PHE A 127 1.00 10.10 -3.67
CA PHE A 127 1.91 10.50 -2.61
C PHE A 127 3.32 10.04 -2.99
N GLU A 128 4.26 10.98 -3.05
CA GLU A 128 5.67 10.70 -3.25
C GLU A 128 6.34 10.67 -1.87
N CYS A 129 6.88 9.51 -1.50
CA CYS A 129 7.30 9.24 -0.13
C CYS A 129 8.80 8.92 -0.06
N PHE A 130 9.50 9.58 0.86
CA PHE A 130 10.76 9.09 1.38
C PHE A 130 10.48 7.86 2.26
N ASN A 131 11.23 6.78 2.07
CA ASN A 131 11.11 5.52 2.82
C ASN A 131 11.74 5.68 4.22
N ARG A 132 10.98 6.25 5.15
CA ARG A 132 11.47 6.76 6.43
C ARG A 132 11.86 5.66 7.41
N SER A 133 10.95 4.69 7.64
CA SER A 133 11.17 3.61 8.59
C SER A 133 10.36 2.35 8.24
N ARG A 134 10.81 1.22 8.77
CA ARG A 134 10.19 -0.09 8.55
C ARG A 134 10.13 -0.86 9.84
N TYR A 135 9.05 -1.62 10.03
CA TYR A 135 8.81 -2.43 11.20
C TYR A 135 8.39 -3.83 10.78
N GLU A 136 9.14 -4.84 11.21
CA GLU A 136 8.78 -6.23 10.97
C GLU A 136 7.73 -6.66 11.97
N GLU A 137 6.53 -7.04 11.47
CA GLU A 137 5.41 -7.46 12.28
C GLU A 137 4.78 -8.74 11.69
N GLY A 138 4.97 -9.85 12.37
CA GLY A 138 4.47 -11.15 11.93
C GLY A 138 5.02 -11.55 10.56
N ASP A 139 4.15 -11.82 9.61
CA ASP A 139 4.47 -12.19 8.23
C ASP A 139 4.56 -10.98 7.27
N HIS A 140 4.47 -9.76 7.80
CA HIS A 140 4.54 -8.50 7.05
C HIS A 140 5.64 -7.56 7.53
N VAL A 141 5.94 -6.58 6.71
CA VAL A 141 6.73 -5.39 7.06
C VAL A 141 5.84 -4.17 6.87
N ILE A 142 5.72 -3.34 7.90
CA ILE A 142 5.06 -2.04 7.85
C ILE A 142 6.08 -1.01 7.37
N PHE A 143 5.79 -0.35 6.26
CA PHE A 143 6.57 0.77 5.73
C PHE A 143 5.92 2.08 6.15
N VAL A 144 6.69 2.97 6.75
CA VAL A 144 6.27 4.34 7.05
C VAL A 144 6.98 5.29 6.08
N GLY A 145 6.19 6.01 5.31
CA GLY A 145 6.67 7.00 4.36
C GLY A 145 6.47 8.42 4.87
N GLU A 146 7.50 9.25 4.74
CA GLU A 146 7.37 10.69 4.88
C GLU A 146 7.00 11.28 3.52
N VAL A 147 5.85 11.93 3.46
CA VAL A 147 5.33 12.48 2.21
C VAL A 147 6.07 13.75 1.86
N GLU A 148 6.80 13.75 0.76
CA GLU A 148 7.50 14.92 0.23
C GLU A 148 6.63 15.72 -0.72
N ARG A 149 5.77 15.04 -1.50
CA ARG A 149 4.84 15.65 -2.45
C ARG A 149 3.55 14.84 -2.50
N CYS A 150 2.45 15.52 -2.72
CA CYS A 150 1.16 14.86 -2.99
C CYS A 150 0.36 15.67 -3.99
N ALA A 151 -0.50 14.96 -4.71
CA ALA A 151 -1.47 15.56 -5.62
C ALA A 151 -2.77 14.77 -5.55
N HIS A 152 -3.90 15.42 -5.87
CA HIS A 152 -5.18 14.76 -6.01
C HIS A 152 -5.96 15.36 -7.19
N ARG A 153 -6.85 14.57 -7.75
CA ARG A 153 -7.72 14.95 -8.84
C ARG A 153 -9.11 15.23 -8.29
N THR A 154 -9.51 16.49 -8.32
CA THR A 154 -10.85 16.92 -7.87
C THR A 154 -11.94 16.21 -8.66
N GLY A 155 -12.92 15.65 -7.94
CA GLY A 155 -14.07 14.94 -8.54
C GLY A 155 -13.76 13.53 -9.07
N ALA A 156 -12.57 12.99 -8.82
CA ALA A 156 -12.29 11.61 -9.12
C ALA A 156 -12.99 10.69 -8.11
N SER A 157 -13.77 9.74 -8.59
CA SER A 157 -14.35 8.68 -7.77
C SER A 157 -13.28 7.64 -7.44
N PRO A 158 -13.06 7.27 -6.15
CA PRO A 158 -12.06 6.29 -5.78
C PRO A 158 -12.52 4.86 -6.11
N LEU A 159 -11.54 3.98 -6.38
CA LEU A 159 -11.77 2.55 -6.41
C LEU A 159 -11.79 2.01 -4.98
N LEU A 160 -12.88 1.34 -4.62
CA LEU A 160 -13.07 0.74 -3.31
C LEU A 160 -12.99 -0.79 -3.39
N PHE A 161 -12.53 -1.43 -2.31
CA PHE A 161 -12.49 -2.87 -2.15
C PHE A 161 -13.18 -3.28 -0.85
N HIS A 162 -14.16 -4.20 -0.96
CA HIS A 162 -14.90 -4.72 0.17
C HIS A 162 -15.39 -6.14 -0.12
N GLY A 163 -15.24 -7.05 0.83
CA GLY A 163 -15.75 -8.43 0.69
C GLY A 163 -15.26 -9.15 -0.57
N GLY A 164 -14.04 -8.89 -1.02
CA GLY A 164 -13.46 -9.52 -2.21
C GLY A 164 -13.91 -8.92 -3.56
N LYS A 165 -14.63 -7.79 -3.55
CA LYS A 165 -15.17 -7.14 -4.75
C LYS A 165 -14.77 -5.67 -4.83
N PHE A 166 -14.76 -5.14 -6.06
CA PHE A 166 -14.53 -3.72 -6.31
C PHE A 166 -15.86 -2.95 -6.36
N TYR A 167 -15.80 -1.72 -5.88
CA TYR A 167 -16.92 -0.76 -5.83
C TYR A 167 -16.41 0.65 -6.11
N THR A 168 -17.34 1.60 -6.17
CA THR A 168 -17.08 3.03 -6.08
C THR A 168 -18.04 3.65 -5.06
N GLU A 169 -17.77 4.91 -4.66
CA GLU A 169 -18.60 5.58 -3.66
C GLU A 169 -19.96 5.99 -4.22
N HIS A 170 -20.96 5.99 -3.32
CA HIS A 170 -22.21 6.71 -3.45
C HIS A 170 -22.48 7.45 -2.13
N ALA A 171 -22.80 8.75 -2.23
CA ALA A 171 -23.23 9.52 -1.06
C ALA A 171 -24.56 8.97 -0.51
N LEU A 172 -24.67 8.91 0.82
CA LEU A 172 -25.89 8.52 1.53
C LEU A 172 -26.88 9.70 1.60
#